data_51ba0a3290400b60e1be759e20160455
#
_entry.id   51ba0a3290400b60e1be759e20160455
#
_cell.length_a   1.000
_cell.length_b   1.000
_cell.length_c   1.000
_cell.angle_alpha   90.00
_cell.angle_beta   90.00
_cell.angle_gamma   90.00
#
_symmetry.space_group_name_H-M   'P 1'
#
loop_
_entity.id
_entity.type
_entity.pdbx_description
1 polymer ?
#
loop_
_entity_poly.entity_id
_entity_poly.type
_entity_poly.pdbx_seq_one_letter_code
_entity_poly.pdbx_strand_id
1 'polypeptide(L)'
;MPFERITDRESIKTDLLGWCETVTEVTNPRQITDFLRSLRAVREFKRQPIPDEVVQDILEVARWSGSASNRQFAQIIVVRKPESLQALSGAGGYAGHLRGAALAMILVMPGEWAEGETFDEGRLAERIMLAAAAHGLGASIGWFSPEGRPKARDILGVPGPKVVRTAISIGYPARAPRRGKRKPLSDLAFEERYPT
;
A
#
# COMPACT_ATOMS: atom_id res chain seq x y z
N MET A 1 -4.02 25.30 23.44
CA MET A 1 -3.28 26.21 22.55
C MET A 1 -4.14 26.51 21.36
N PRO A 2 -4.44 27.76 21.01
CA PRO A 2 -5.30 28.08 19.88
C PRO A 2 -4.53 27.87 18.58
N PHE A 3 -5.22 27.30 17.60
CA PHE A 3 -4.75 27.22 16.21
C PHE A 3 -4.57 28.65 15.67
N GLU A 4 -3.34 29.07 15.43
CA GLU A 4 -3.07 30.23 14.59
C GLU A 4 -3.58 29.96 13.17
N ARG A 5 -4.52 30.80 12.73
CA ARG A 5 -4.95 30.80 11.32
C ARG A 5 -3.80 31.33 10.49
N ILE A 6 -3.28 30.46 9.61
CA ILE A 6 -2.39 30.90 8.53
C ILE A 6 -3.22 31.80 7.61
N THR A 7 -3.08 33.11 7.79
CA THR A 7 -3.78 34.16 7.01
C THR A 7 -2.88 34.79 5.95
N ASP A 8 -1.82 34.11 5.57
CA ASP A 8 -0.92 34.62 4.53
C ASP A 8 -1.28 34.07 3.15
N ARG A 9 -2.03 34.87 2.38
CA ARG A 9 -2.41 34.55 0.99
C ARG A 9 -1.21 34.41 0.03
N GLU A 10 -0.06 34.99 0.35
CA GLU A 10 1.14 34.87 -0.46
C GLU A 10 1.84 33.54 -0.22
N SER A 11 1.89 33.04 1.01
CA SER A 11 2.40 31.70 1.34
C SER A 11 1.59 30.60 0.64
N ILE A 12 0.26 30.71 0.63
CA ILE A 12 -0.61 29.75 -0.06
C ILE A 12 -0.38 29.75 -1.57
N LYS A 13 -0.10 30.91 -2.18
CA LYS A 13 0.21 31.01 -3.62
C LYS A 13 1.55 30.36 -3.94
N THR A 14 2.56 30.55 -3.11
CA THR A 14 3.91 29.97 -3.30
C THR A 14 3.85 28.44 -3.19
N ASP A 15 3.09 27.91 -2.21
CA ASP A 15 2.89 26.46 -2.04
C ASP A 15 2.11 25.83 -3.22
N LEU A 16 1.10 26.53 -3.74
CA LEU A 16 0.34 26.08 -4.91
C LEU A 16 1.17 26.14 -6.20
N LEU A 17 2.02 27.13 -6.38
CA LEU A 17 2.93 27.26 -7.51
C LEU A 17 4.01 26.16 -7.45
N GLY A 18 4.63 25.94 -6.31
CA GLY A 18 5.60 24.85 -6.11
C GLY A 18 4.99 23.47 -6.34
N TRP A 19 3.75 23.23 -5.90
CA TRP A 19 3.02 21.98 -6.19
C TRP A 19 2.74 21.83 -7.69
N CYS A 20 2.33 22.90 -8.35
CA CYS A 20 2.08 22.92 -9.81
C CYS A 20 3.35 22.67 -10.59
N GLU A 21 4.48 23.27 -10.20
CA GLU A 21 5.79 23.05 -10.83
C GLU A 21 6.25 21.60 -10.67
N THR A 22 6.16 21.01 -9.49
CA THR A 22 6.51 19.60 -9.25
C THR A 22 5.67 18.65 -10.09
N VAL A 23 4.39 18.94 -10.29
CA VAL A 23 3.49 18.11 -11.12
C VAL A 23 3.73 18.33 -12.61
N THR A 24 4.13 19.54 -13.04
CA THR A 24 4.39 19.84 -14.45
C THR A 24 5.79 19.40 -14.92
N GLU A 25 6.75 19.17 -14.01
CA GLU A 25 8.06 18.58 -14.33
C GLU A 25 7.98 17.09 -14.72
N VAL A 26 6.81 16.46 -14.61
CA VAL A 26 6.59 15.15 -15.23
C VAL A 26 6.60 15.29 -16.74
N THR A 27 7.77 15.16 -17.31
CA THR A 27 8.08 15.44 -18.72
C THR A 27 7.32 14.56 -19.71
N ASN A 28 6.78 13.41 -19.27
CA ASN A 28 5.97 12.53 -20.11
C ASN A 28 4.88 11.79 -19.31
N PRO A 29 3.63 12.26 -19.36
CA PRO A 29 2.48 11.60 -18.68
C PRO A 29 2.33 10.11 -19.05
N ARG A 30 2.72 9.72 -20.28
CA ARG A 30 2.64 8.32 -20.72
C ARG A 30 3.57 7.40 -19.96
N GLN A 31 4.77 7.87 -19.58
CA GLN A 31 5.69 7.05 -18.78
C GLN A 31 5.09 6.67 -17.44
N ILE A 32 4.42 7.61 -16.75
CA ILE A 32 3.74 7.33 -15.48
C ILE A 32 2.57 6.39 -15.70
N THR A 33 1.72 6.67 -16.69
CA THR A 33 0.55 5.80 -16.92
C THR A 33 0.93 4.41 -17.40
N ASP A 34 2.03 4.26 -18.14
CA ASP A 34 2.58 2.96 -18.53
C ASP A 34 3.17 2.22 -17.34
N PHE A 35 3.89 2.92 -16.45
CA PHE A 35 4.34 2.37 -15.18
C PHE A 35 3.15 1.84 -14.36
N LEU A 36 2.11 2.65 -14.15
CA LEU A 36 0.90 2.25 -13.43
C LEU A 36 0.22 1.02 -14.07
N ARG A 37 0.13 0.98 -15.41
CA ARG A 37 -0.41 -0.17 -16.14
C ARG A 37 0.48 -1.42 -16.05
N SER A 38 1.77 -1.25 -15.78
CA SER A 38 2.72 -2.36 -15.67
C SER A 38 2.63 -3.12 -14.35
N LEU A 39 2.06 -2.51 -13.29
CA LEU A 39 1.98 -3.10 -11.96
C LEU A 39 1.28 -4.47 -12.00
N ARG A 40 1.91 -5.45 -11.38
CA ARG A 40 1.40 -6.82 -11.24
C ARG A 40 1.70 -7.34 -9.85
N ALA A 41 0.76 -8.11 -9.30
CA ALA A 41 0.99 -8.82 -8.06
C ALA A 41 2.07 -9.89 -8.23
N VAL A 42 3.10 -9.82 -7.41
CA VAL A 42 4.21 -10.78 -7.34
C VAL A 42 4.14 -11.51 -6.00
N ARG A 43 4.18 -12.86 -6.05
CA ARG A 43 4.06 -13.72 -4.86
C ARG A 43 5.22 -14.70 -4.71
N GLU A 44 6.16 -14.69 -5.65
CA GLU A 44 7.37 -15.51 -5.63
C GLU A 44 8.59 -14.62 -5.70
N PHE A 45 9.45 -14.74 -4.70
CA PHE A 45 10.55 -13.82 -4.48
C PHE A 45 11.89 -14.55 -4.42
N LYS A 46 12.95 -13.82 -4.78
CA LYS A 46 14.33 -14.26 -4.55
C LYS A 46 14.65 -14.11 -3.05
N ARG A 47 15.52 -14.96 -2.53
CA ARG A 47 16.08 -14.83 -1.19
C ARG A 47 17.16 -13.74 -1.17
N GLN A 48 16.74 -12.50 -1.25
CA GLN A 48 17.60 -11.33 -1.31
C GLN A 48 17.03 -10.26 -0.38
N PRO A 49 17.83 -9.72 0.55
CA PRO A 49 17.38 -8.66 1.43
C PRO A 49 17.14 -7.37 0.64
N ILE A 50 16.22 -6.55 1.14
CA ILE A 50 15.96 -5.22 0.61
C ILE A 50 16.75 -4.22 1.44
N PRO A 51 17.53 -3.32 0.83
CA PRO A 51 18.27 -2.28 1.54
C PRO A 51 17.36 -1.40 2.40
N ASP A 52 17.85 -0.93 3.54
CA ASP A 52 17.05 -0.15 4.49
C ASP A 52 16.60 1.18 3.90
N GLU A 53 17.43 1.83 3.09
CA GLU A 53 17.09 3.08 2.40
C GLU A 53 15.91 2.91 1.45
N VAL A 54 15.80 1.77 0.76
CA VAL A 54 14.65 1.46 -0.11
C VAL A 54 13.38 1.28 0.72
N VAL A 55 13.50 0.61 1.87
CA VAL A 55 12.34 0.43 2.76
C VAL A 55 11.90 1.76 3.37
N GLN A 56 12.84 2.65 3.71
CA GLN A 56 12.52 3.98 4.22
C GLN A 56 11.81 4.83 3.16
N ASP A 57 12.25 4.78 1.90
CA ASP A 57 11.58 5.51 0.82
C ASP A 57 10.15 4.99 0.57
N ILE A 58 9.95 3.66 0.59
CA ILE A 58 8.60 3.07 0.50
C ILE A 58 7.71 3.54 1.66
N LEU A 59 8.24 3.59 2.88
CA LEU A 59 7.50 4.06 4.05
C LEU A 59 7.20 5.56 3.96
N GLU A 60 8.10 6.36 3.41
CA GLU A 60 7.87 7.79 3.18
C GLU A 60 6.74 8.01 2.17
N VAL A 61 6.73 7.28 1.04
CA VAL A 61 5.62 7.32 0.08
C VAL A 61 4.30 6.87 0.74
N ALA A 62 4.35 5.83 1.58
CA ALA A 62 3.19 5.36 2.34
C ALA A 62 2.63 6.44 3.28
N ARG A 63 3.51 7.18 3.97
CA ARG A 63 3.16 8.29 4.87
C ARG A 63 2.35 9.38 4.18
N TRP A 64 2.57 9.61 2.88
CA TRP A 64 1.81 10.55 2.06
C TRP A 64 0.51 9.96 1.49
N SER A 65 0.10 8.77 1.92
CA SER A 65 -1.21 8.26 1.53
C SER A 65 -2.32 9.11 2.15
N GLY A 66 -3.28 9.51 1.32
CA GLY A 66 -4.45 10.22 1.84
C GLY A 66 -5.30 9.32 2.75
N SER A 67 -5.95 9.92 3.73
CA SER A 67 -6.93 9.26 4.60
C SER A 67 -8.18 10.12 4.76
N ALA A 68 -9.31 9.50 5.13
CA ALA A 68 -10.55 10.20 5.35
C ALA A 68 -10.36 11.33 6.39
N SER A 69 -10.73 12.58 6.03
CA SER A 69 -10.55 13.77 6.88
C SER A 69 -9.11 13.94 7.41
N ASN A 70 -8.12 13.46 6.67
CA ASN A 70 -6.70 13.48 7.06
C ASN A 70 -6.43 12.87 8.45
N ARG A 71 -7.16 11.84 8.82
CA ARG A 71 -7.06 11.20 10.16
C ARG A 71 -5.72 10.51 10.41
N GLN A 72 -5.04 10.02 9.37
CA GLN A 72 -3.70 9.43 9.42
C GLN A 72 -3.56 8.31 10.48
N PHE A 73 -4.59 7.52 10.68
CA PHE A 73 -4.68 6.54 11.76
C PHE A 73 -4.03 5.19 11.44
N ALA A 74 -3.69 4.94 10.18
CA ALA A 74 -3.03 3.70 9.78
C ALA A 74 -1.61 3.63 10.35
N GLN A 75 -1.24 2.46 10.86
CA GLN A 75 0.12 2.14 11.30
C GLN A 75 0.65 0.99 10.47
N ILE A 76 1.97 0.90 10.32
CA ILE A 76 2.64 -0.13 9.52
C ILE A 76 3.64 -0.86 10.42
N ILE A 77 3.56 -2.19 10.46
CA ILE A 77 4.59 -3.04 11.06
C ILE A 77 5.42 -3.64 9.93
N VAL A 78 6.71 -3.36 9.89
CA VAL A 78 7.65 -3.98 8.95
C VAL A 78 8.18 -5.27 9.55
N VAL A 79 7.86 -6.40 8.92
CA VAL A 79 8.25 -7.74 9.37
C VAL A 79 9.30 -8.28 8.41
N ARG A 80 10.49 -8.61 8.94
CA ARG A 80 11.63 -9.15 8.16
C ARG A 80 12.08 -10.53 8.64
N LYS A 81 11.76 -10.90 9.89
CA LYS A 81 12.20 -12.17 10.47
C LYS A 81 11.50 -13.34 9.77
N PRO A 82 12.26 -14.32 9.21
CA PRO A 82 11.69 -15.45 8.47
C PRO A 82 10.66 -16.25 9.28
N GLU A 83 10.91 -16.42 10.59
CA GLU A 83 10.01 -17.12 11.50
C GLU A 83 8.67 -16.37 11.66
N SER A 84 8.70 -15.04 11.73
CA SER A 84 7.48 -14.22 11.81
C SER A 84 6.71 -14.23 10.50
N LEU A 85 7.41 -14.14 9.33
CA LEU A 85 6.80 -14.25 8.01
C LEU A 85 6.15 -15.63 7.82
N GLN A 86 6.81 -16.69 8.26
CA GLN A 86 6.28 -18.05 8.23
C GLN A 86 5.03 -18.20 9.11
N ALA A 87 5.07 -17.67 10.35
CA ALA A 87 3.93 -17.72 11.26
C ALA A 87 2.72 -16.95 10.72
N LEU A 88 2.95 -15.73 10.19
CA LEU A 88 1.91 -14.91 9.56
C LEU A 88 1.32 -15.57 8.32
N SER A 89 2.15 -16.26 7.51
CA SER A 89 1.65 -16.99 6.34
C SER A 89 0.66 -18.10 6.70
N GLY A 90 0.76 -18.64 7.90
CA GLY A 90 -0.14 -19.66 8.47
C GLY A 90 -1.33 -19.10 9.25
N ALA A 91 -1.53 -17.79 9.30
CA ALA A 91 -2.66 -17.18 9.99
C ALA A 91 -3.99 -17.31 9.25
N GLY A 92 -3.96 -17.79 8.00
CA GLY A 92 -5.16 -18.01 7.19
C GLY A 92 -5.45 -16.92 6.16
N GLY A 93 -6.48 -17.14 5.34
CA GLY A 93 -6.83 -16.25 4.23
C GLY A 93 -5.85 -16.35 3.06
N TYR A 94 -5.56 -15.21 2.42
CA TYR A 94 -4.68 -15.12 1.26
C TYR A 94 -3.26 -14.63 1.62
N ALA A 95 -2.74 -15.04 2.77
CA ALA A 95 -1.44 -14.61 3.30
C ALA A 95 -0.27 -15.60 3.04
N GLY A 96 -0.54 -16.75 2.41
CA GLY A 96 0.43 -17.83 2.23
C GLY A 96 1.75 -17.45 1.55
N HIS A 97 1.75 -16.41 0.72
CA HIS A 97 2.96 -15.92 0.02
C HIS A 97 3.92 -15.12 0.92
N LEU A 98 3.51 -14.73 2.14
CA LEU A 98 4.37 -14.01 3.09
C LEU A 98 5.63 -14.80 3.44
N ARG A 99 5.54 -16.14 3.56
CA ARG A 99 6.67 -17.02 3.89
C ARG A 99 7.87 -16.92 2.93
N GLY A 100 7.63 -16.49 1.70
CA GLY A 100 8.66 -16.36 0.67
C GLY A 100 9.14 -14.93 0.45
N ALA A 101 8.55 -13.95 1.12
CA ALA A 101 8.89 -12.55 0.94
C ALA A 101 10.21 -12.18 1.63
N ALA A 102 10.89 -11.14 1.13
CA ALA A 102 12.04 -10.55 1.81
C ALA A 102 11.60 -9.76 3.05
N LEU A 103 10.43 -9.11 2.96
CA LEU A 103 9.74 -8.50 4.09
C LEU A 103 8.22 -8.45 3.83
N ALA A 104 7.46 -8.19 4.88
CA ALA A 104 6.05 -7.81 4.79
C ALA A 104 5.81 -6.49 5.51
N MET A 105 4.93 -5.66 4.95
CA MET A 105 4.35 -4.49 5.60
C MET A 105 2.93 -4.84 6.02
N ILE A 106 2.67 -4.84 7.33
CA ILE A 106 1.37 -5.21 7.89
C ILE A 106 0.65 -3.94 8.29
N LEU A 107 -0.56 -3.75 7.76
CA LEU A 107 -1.37 -2.58 8.08
C LEU A 107 -2.16 -2.83 9.36
N VAL A 108 -2.08 -1.89 10.27
CA VAL A 108 -2.77 -1.91 11.57
C VAL A 108 -3.70 -0.71 11.61
N MET A 109 -5.00 -1.00 11.81
CA MET A 109 -6.06 0.00 11.85
C MET A 109 -6.66 0.08 13.26
N PRO A 110 -7.30 1.20 13.64
CA PRO A 110 -7.92 1.36 14.97
C PRO A 110 -9.01 0.33 15.25
N GLY A 111 -9.82 -0.02 14.26
CA GLY A 111 -11.00 -0.88 14.43
C GLY A 111 -12.26 -0.13 14.80
N GLU A 112 -12.31 1.18 14.59
CA GLU A 112 -13.41 2.07 14.97
C GLU A 112 -14.44 2.27 13.84
N TRP A 113 -13.96 2.24 12.59
CA TRP A 113 -14.79 2.49 11.40
C TRP A 113 -14.39 1.56 10.25
N ALA A 114 -14.91 0.34 10.29
CA ALA A 114 -14.48 -0.75 9.39
C ALA A 114 -14.53 -0.40 7.89
N GLU A 115 -15.56 0.32 7.44
CA GLU A 115 -15.75 0.68 6.03
C GLU A 115 -14.68 1.69 5.58
N GLY A 116 -14.55 2.82 6.25
CA GLY A 116 -13.59 3.86 5.91
C GLY A 116 -12.14 3.40 6.10
N GLU A 117 -11.88 2.60 7.15
CA GLU A 117 -10.57 2.00 7.36
C GLU A 117 -10.19 1.06 6.21
N THR A 118 -11.13 0.23 5.74
CA THR A 118 -10.86 -0.68 4.61
C THR A 118 -10.60 0.09 3.31
N PHE A 119 -11.29 1.21 3.10
CA PHE A 119 -11.05 2.09 1.96
C PHE A 119 -9.64 2.70 2.03
N ASP A 120 -9.24 3.23 3.17
CA ASP A 120 -7.92 3.84 3.36
C ASP A 120 -6.80 2.78 3.33
N GLU A 121 -7.04 1.56 3.84
CA GLU A 121 -6.10 0.42 3.70
C GLU A 121 -5.81 0.10 2.23
N GLY A 122 -6.84 0.07 1.38
CA GLY A 122 -6.67 -0.17 -0.06
C GLY A 122 -5.80 0.89 -0.73
N ARG A 123 -6.03 2.17 -0.42
CA ARG A 123 -5.23 3.29 -0.93
C ARG A 123 -3.78 3.21 -0.46
N LEU A 124 -3.56 2.93 0.82
CA LEU A 124 -2.23 2.79 1.41
C LEU A 124 -1.48 1.59 0.83
N ALA A 125 -2.14 0.45 0.69
CA ALA A 125 -1.55 -0.76 0.11
C ALA A 125 -1.11 -0.52 -1.34
N GLU A 126 -1.93 0.15 -2.15
CA GLU A 126 -1.57 0.47 -3.54
C GLU A 126 -0.36 1.41 -3.61
N ARG A 127 -0.27 2.43 -2.74
CA ARG A 127 0.91 3.31 -2.67
C ARG A 127 2.18 2.55 -2.32
N ILE A 128 2.13 1.66 -1.36
CA ILE A 128 3.26 0.80 -0.98
C ILE A 128 3.68 -0.07 -2.18
N MET A 129 2.73 -0.66 -2.89
CA MET A 129 3.03 -1.51 -4.05
C MET A 129 3.63 -0.72 -5.21
N LEU A 130 3.15 0.50 -5.48
CA LEU A 130 3.70 1.38 -6.50
C LEU A 130 5.12 1.82 -6.15
N ALA A 131 5.37 2.22 -4.90
CA ALA A 131 6.70 2.58 -4.43
C ALA A 131 7.67 1.39 -4.53
N ALA A 132 7.26 0.20 -4.10
CA ALA A 132 8.05 -1.01 -4.25
C ALA A 132 8.40 -1.30 -5.73
N ALA A 133 7.42 -1.15 -6.63
CA ALA A 133 7.63 -1.36 -8.06
C ALA A 133 8.60 -0.33 -8.67
N ALA A 134 8.58 0.93 -8.21
CA ALA A 134 9.53 1.96 -8.63
C ALA A 134 10.98 1.59 -8.31
N HIS A 135 11.20 0.82 -7.23
CA HIS A 135 12.51 0.26 -6.87
C HIS A 135 12.80 -1.12 -7.51
N GLY A 136 12.03 -1.54 -8.52
CA GLY A 136 12.20 -2.84 -9.17
C GLY A 136 11.82 -4.04 -8.30
N LEU A 137 11.11 -3.81 -7.18
CA LEU A 137 10.60 -4.86 -6.33
C LEU A 137 9.24 -5.34 -6.80
N GLY A 138 8.92 -6.59 -6.50
CA GLY A 138 7.58 -7.13 -6.62
C GLY A 138 6.84 -7.03 -5.29
N ALA A 139 5.53 -6.85 -5.35
CA ALA A 139 4.68 -6.85 -4.17
C ALA A 139 3.34 -7.52 -4.43
N SER A 140 2.68 -7.97 -3.38
CA SER A 140 1.31 -8.49 -3.43
C SER A 140 0.58 -8.25 -2.12
N ILE A 141 -0.68 -7.87 -2.22
CA ILE A 141 -1.56 -7.83 -1.05
C ILE A 141 -1.87 -9.26 -0.59
N GLY A 142 -1.70 -9.49 0.72
CA GLY A 142 -2.22 -10.61 1.48
C GLY A 142 -3.40 -10.15 2.33
N TRP A 143 -4.32 -11.07 2.58
CA TRP A 143 -5.52 -10.80 3.35
C TRP A 143 -5.69 -11.86 4.43
N PHE A 144 -5.75 -11.45 5.69
CA PHE A 144 -6.06 -12.37 6.77
C PHE A 144 -7.59 -12.57 6.86
N SER A 145 -8.02 -13.83 6.89
CA SER A 145 -9.44 -14.14 7.10
C SER A 145 -9.93 -13.63 8.46
N PRO A 146 -11.23 -13.42 8.65
CA PRO A 146 -11.77 -13.00 9.95
C PRO A 146 -11.26 -13.84 11.12
N GLU A 147 -11.14 -15.16 10.94
CA GLU A 147 -10.65 -16.12 11.93
C GLU A 147 -9.13 -16.03 12.11
N GLY A 148 -8.41 -15.61 11.07
CA GLY A 148 -6.94 -15.45 11.07
C GLY A 148 -6.45 -14.15 11.70
N ARG A 149 -7.28 -13.10 11.72
CA ARG A 149 -6.91 -11.77 12.25
C ARG A 149 -6.48 -11.78 13.71
N PRO A 150 -7.16 -12.46 14.65
CA PRO A 150 -6.70 -12.58 16.03
C PRO A 150 -5.30 -13.21 16.10
N LYS A 151 -5.06 -14.31 15.38
CA LYS A 151 -3.77 -14.97 15.32
C LYS A 151 -2.66 -14.06 14.77
N ALA A 152 -2.95 -13.30 13.70
CA ALA A 152 -1.99 -12.33 13.16
C ALA A 152 -1.68 -11.21 14.17
N ARG A 153 -2.68 -10.71 14.88
CA ARG A 153 -2.48 -9.75 15.97
C ARG A 153 -1.57 -10.29 17.06
N ASP A 154 -1.82 -11.51 17.53
CA ASP A 154 -1.07 -12.14 18.61
C ASP A 154 0.40 -12.35 18.21
N ILE A 155 0.66 -12.81 16.98
CA ILE A 155 2.03 -12.95 16.43
C ILE A 155 2.76 -11.61 16.43
N LEU A 156 2.06 -10.51 16.18
CA LEU A 156 2.64 -9.16 16.06
C LEU A 156 2.61 -8.36 17.37
N GLY A 157 1.99 -8.87 18.42
CA GLY A 157 1.80 -8.14 19.68
C GLY A 157 0.90 -6.91 19.52
N VAL A 158 -0.03 -6.92 18.57
CA VAL A 158 -0.94 -5.79 18.34
C VAL A 158 -2.10 -5.85 19.35
N PRO A 159 -2.29 -4.80 20.18
CA PRO A 159 -3.34 -4.82 21.19
C PRO A 159 -4.75 -4.77 20.58
N GLY A 160 -5.72 -5.42 21.22
CA GLY A 160 -7.12 -5.14 20.94
C GLY A 160 -7.51 -3.73 21.42
N PRO A 161 -8.38 -2.97 20.74
CA PRO A 161 -9.29 -3.37 19.65
C PRO A 161 -8.70 -3.25 18.23
N LYS A 162 -7.41 -2.93 18.08
CA LYS A 162 -6.82 -2.73 16.75
C LYS A 162 -6.98 -3.93 15.83
N VAL A 163 -7.11 -3.66 14.54
CA VAL A 163 -7.40 -4.65 13.50
C VAL A 163 -6.21 -4.81 12.57
N VAL A 164 -5.88 -6.06 12.26
CA VAL A 164 -4.88 -6.46 11.27
C VAL A 164 -5.58 -7.28 10.20
N ARG A 165 -5.85 -6.65 9.04
CA ARG A 165 -6.53 -7.31 7.91
C ARG A 165 -5.60 -7.55 6.75
N THR A 166 -4.75 -6.56 6.46
CA THR A 166 -4.00 -6.45 5.21
C THR A 166 -2.51 -6.55 5.48
N ALA A 167 -1.84 -7.36 4.68
CA ALA A 167 -0.39 -7.49 4.64
C ALA A 167 0.09 -7.29 3.20
N ILE A 168 1.22 -6.64 3.01
CA ILE A 168 1.87 -6.51 1.70
C ILE A 168 3.20 -7.26 1.75
N SER A 169 3.31 -8.36 0.98
CA SER A 169 4.60 -9.04 0.78
C SER A 169 5.44 -8.27 -0.22
N ILE A 170 6.72 -8.09 0.05
CA ILE A 170 7.66 -7.36 -0.81
C ILE A 170 8.96 -8.15 -0.94
N GLY A 171 9.53 -8.13 -2.17
CA GLY A 171 10.81 -8.78 -2.46
C GLY A 171 11.20 -8.66 -3.93
N TYR A 172 12.41 -9.06 -4.28
CA TYR A 172 12.82 -9.12 -5.68
C TYR A 172 12.08 -10.27 -6.38
N PRO A 173 11.43 -10.03 -7.53
CA PRO A 173 10.70 -11.07 -8.25
C PRO A 173 11.60 -12.27 -8.60
N ALA A 174 11.15 -13.48 -8.30
CA ALA A 174 11.86 -14.70 -8.72
C ALA A 174 11.72 -14.96 -10.23
N ARG A 175 10.63 -14.46 -10.81
CA ARG A 175 10.33 -14.55 -12.25
C ARG A 175 9.51 -13.35 -12.69
N ALA A 176 9.48 -13.08 -13.98
CA ALA A 176 8.64 -12.03 -14.55
C ALA A 176 7.16 -12.27 -14.21
N PRO A 177 6.43 -11.26 -13.76
CA PRO A 177 5.02 -11.38 -13.43
C PRO A 177 4.19 -11.69 -14.67
N ARG A 178 3.16 -12.52 -14.52
CA ARG A 178 2.27 -12.90 -15.62
C ARG A 178 1.38 -11.71 -16.01
N ARG A 179 1.25 -11.46 -17.31
CA ARG A 179 0.25 -10.52 -17.82
C ARG A 179 -1.14 -11.15 -17.70
N GLY A 180 -2.01 -10.53 -16.90
CA GLY A 180 -3.43 -10.90 -16.86
C GLY A 180 -4.21 -10.30 -18.05
N LYS A 181 -5.29 -10.95 -18.44
CA LYS A 181 -6.29 -10.35 -19.34
C LYS A 181 -7.07 -9.27 -18.59
N ARG A 182 -7.52 -8.27 -19.31
CA ARG A 182 -8.42 -7.24 -18.80
C ARG A 182 -9.68 -7.23 -19.67
N LYS A 183 -10.79 -6.89 -19.05
CA LYS A 183 -12.04 -6.62 -19.80
C LYS A 183 -11.84 -5.41 -20.70
N PRO A 184 -12.60 -5.31 -21.81
CA PRO A 184 -12.62 -4.09 -22.61
C PRO A 184 -13.07 -2.89 -21.77
N LEU A 185 -12.68 -1.70 -22.18
CA LEU A 185 -13.02 -0.47 -21.45
C LEU A 185 -14.54 -0.23 -21.39
N SER A 186 -15.25 -0.66 -22.41
CA SER A 186 -16.72 -0.62 -22.47
C SER A 186 -17.44 -1.39 -21.36
N ASP A 187 -16.77 -2.39 -20.75
CA ASP A 187 -17.33 -3.15 -19.64
C ASP A 187 -16.99 -2.51 -18.27
N LEU A 188 -16.17 -1.47 -18.26
CA LEU A 188 -15.68 -0.81 -17.05
C LEU A 188 -16.26 0.58 -16.87
N ALA A 189 -16.42 1.33 -17.97
CA ALA A 189 -16.80 2.74 -17.92
C ALA A 189 -18.01 3.01 -18.82
N PHE A 190 -18.97 3.71 -18.26
CA PHE A 190 -20.21 4.12 -18.91
C PHE A 190 -20.38 5.63 -18.78
N GLU A 191 -20.93 6.27 -19.78
CA GLU A 191 -21.21 7.70 -19.76
C GLU A 191 -22.57 7.95 -19.12
N GLU A 192 -22.63 8.90 -18.18
CA GLU A 192 -23.82 9.42 -17.52
C GLU A 192 -24.64 8.37 -16.72
N ARG A 193 -24.89 7.17 -17.27
CA ARG A 193 -25.79 6.16 -16.70
C ARG A 193 -25.22 4.75 -16.83
N TYR A 194 -25.62 3.89 -15.89
CA TYR A 194 -25.38 2.46 -16.02
C TYR A 194 -26.25 1.90 -17.17
N PRO A 195 -25.70 1.02 -18.04
CA PRO A 195 -26.50 0.39 -19.10
C PRO A 195 -27.61 -0.49 -18.50
N THR A 196 -28.81 -0.40 -19.05
CA THR A 196 -29.99 -1.23 -18.73
C THR A 196 -29.95 -2.55 -19.47
#